data_833a303abf2cbbdab03e7090b9949097
#
_entry.id   833a303abf2cbbdab03e7090b9949097
#
_cell.length_a   1.000
_cell.length_b   1.000
_cell.length_c   1.000
_cell.angle_alpha   90.00
_cell.angle_beta   90.00
_cell.angle_gamma   90.00
#
_symmetry.space_group_name_H-M   'P 1'
#
loop_
_entity.id
_entity.type
_entity.pdbx_description
1 polymer ?
#
loop_
_entity_poly.entity_id
_entity_poly.type
_entity_poly.pdbx_seq_one_letter_code
_entity_poly.pdbx_strand_id
1 'polypeptide(L)'
;IRPWVKITCAPIGKYADLPAQSSKGWNARDAVSQDAQLWLRRGWMDGLFPMMYFDGQHFYPFAVNWQEHTYGRPVAPGLGAYQLAPEERNWSLLQIVRQLRFIHAEGFAGEAYFRSQFLLNNVKGLLDFVHDHYAQPQLPPAMTWLDSIAPAAPQWQCRRTDHALRFTWNAVADATPVHYNLYRLTPTGPVAVALR
;
A
#
# COMPACT_ATOMS: atom_id res chain seq x y z
N ILE A 1 6.83 5.73 -25.64
CA ILE A 1 6.43 4.94 -24.46
C ILE A 1 7.12 5.54 -23.24
N ARG A 2 6.43 5.63 -22.13
CA ARG A 2 6.94 6.16 -20.85
C ARG A 2 7.04 5.01 -19.86
N PRO A 3 8.17 4.32 -19.73
CA PRO A 3 8.30 3.08 -18.95
C PRO A 3 8.08 3.27 -17.44
N TRP A 4 8.21 4.50 -16.93
CA TRP A 4 7.97 4.84 -15.52
C TRP A 4 6.50 5.03 -15.16
N VAL A 5 5.58 5.02 -16.11
CA VAL A 5 4.13 5.12 -15.85
C VAL A 5 3.63 3.75 -15.43
N LYS A 6 3.07 3.65 -14.22
CA LYS A 6 2.44 2.43 -13.71
C LYS A 6 1.02 2.28 -14.26
N ILE A 7 0.71 1.09 -14.75
CA ILE A 7 -0.64 0.71 -15.18
C ILE A 7 -1.25 -0.14 -14.08
N THR A 8 -2.36 0.32 -13.52
CA THR A 8 -3.05 -0.34 -12.41
C THR A 8 -4.54 -0.46 -12.68
N CYS A 9 -5.20 -1.38 -11.99
CA CYS A 9 -6.67 -1.47 -11.99
C CYS A 9 -7.20 -1.89 -10.61
N ALA A 10 -8.53 -1.76 -10.45
CA ALA A 10 -9.25 -2.14 -9.25
C ALA A 10 -10.23 -3.29 -9.56
N PRO A 11 -9.78 -4.56 -9.54
CA PRO A 11 -10.64 -5.71 -9.78
C PRO A 11 -11.58 -5.98 -8.60
N ILE A 12 -12.56 -6.86 -8.79
CA ILE A 12 -13.38 -7.39 -7.70
C ILE A 12 -12.48 -7.97 -6.60
N GLY A 13 -12.77 -7.62 -5.35
CA GLY A 13 -11.90 -7.95 -4.20
C GLY A 13 -11.78 -9.42 -3.84
N LYS A 14 -12.68 -10.27 -4.31
CA LYS A 14 -12.59 -11.73 -4.22
C LYS A 14 -12.13 -12.26 -5.56
N TYR A 15 -10.96 -12.86 -5.65
CA TYR A 15 -10.43 -13.32 -6.93
C TYR A 15 -11.24 -14.51 -7.49
N ALA A 16 -11.40 -15.56 -6.73
CA ALA A 16 -12.14 -16.79 -7.03
C ALA A 16 -12.64 -17.40 -5.74
N ASP A 17 -13.40 -18.51 -5.80
CA ASP A 17 -13.67 -19.28 -4.59
C ASP A 17 -12.37 -19.87 -4.03
N LEU A 18 -12.27 -19.89 -2.69
CA LEU A 18 -11.18 -20.52 -1.96
C LEU A 18 -11.63 -21.89 -1.40
N PRO A 19 -10.71 -22.83 -1.13
CA PRO A 19 -11.06 -24.16 -0.63
C PRO A 19 -11.95 -24.14 0.64
N ALA A 20 -11.72 -23.17 1.53
CA ALA A 20 -12.46 -23.03 2.79
C ALA A 20 -13.43 -21.84 2.80
N GLN A 21 -13.50 -21.03 1.74
CA GLN A 21 -14.29 -19.81 1.74
C GLN A 21 -14.88 -19.50 0.36
N SER A 22 -16.18 -19.65 0.24
CA SER A 22 -16.91 -19.28 -0.99
C SER A 22 -16.99 -17.76 -1.16
N SER A 23 -16.82 -17.28 -2.39
CA SER A 23 -17.11 -15.90 -2.80
C SER A 23 -18.61 -15.59 -2.85
N LYS A 24 -19.46 -16.59 -2.66
CA LYS A 24 -20.91 -16.51 -2.87
C LYS A 24 -21.28 -16.18 -4.33
N GLY A 25 -20.50 -16.71 -5.27
CA GLY A 25 -20.70 -16.54 -6.70
C GLY A 25 -20.26 -15.21 -7.29
N TRP A 26 -19.89 -14.22 -6.48
CA TRP A 26 -19.43 -12.90 -6.94
C TRP A 26 -17.92 -12.78 -6.75
N ASN A 27 -17.16 -13.08 -7.81
CA ASN A 27 -15.71 -12.99 -7.80
C ASN A 27 -15.17 -12.43 -9.12
N ALA A 28 -13.87 -12.06 -9.11
CA ALA A 28 -13.22 -11.41 -10.25
C ALA A 28 -13.09 -12.37 -11.44
N ARG A 29 -12.52 -13.54 -11.22
CA ARG A 29 -12.16 -14.46 -12.30
C ARG A 29 -13.38 -15.09 -12.97
N ASP A 30 -14.23 -15.73 -12.20
CA ASP A 30 -15.28 -16.61 -12.74
C ASP A 30 -16.58 -15.85 -13.05
N ALA A 31 -16.94 -14.84 -12.22
CA ALA A 31 -18.19 -14.12 -12.39
C ALA A 31 -18.10 -12.95 -13.41
N VAL A 32 -16.95 -12.28 -13.50
CA VAL A 32 -16.78 -11.09 -14.35
C VAL A 32 -15.55 -11.14 -15.26
N SER A 33 -14.93 -12.31 -15.41
CA SER A 33 -13.80 -12.57 -16.33
C SER A 33 -12.58 -11.65 -16.09
N GLN A 34 -12.35 -11.23 -14.86
CA GLN A 34 -11.19 -10.44 -14.44
C GLN A 34 -10.11 -11.37 -13.86
N ASP A 35 -9.31 -12.00 -14.70
CA ASP A 35 -8.17 -12.83 -14.25
C ASP A 35 -6.99 -11.96 -13.82
N ALA A 36 -7.20 -11.16 -12.78
CA ALA A 36 -6.26 -10.11 -12.37
C ALA A 36 -4.94 -10.69 -11.79
N GLN A 37 -4.96 -11.89 -11.20
CA GLN A 37 -3.72 -12.55 -10.79
C GLN A 37 -2.89 -12.99 -12.00
N LEU A 38 -3.52 -13.42 -13.09
CA LEU A 38 -2.83 -13.66 -14.36
C LEU A 38 -2.21 -12.39 -14.92
N TRP A 39 -2.92 -11.26 -14.84
CA TRP A 39 -2.39 -9.97 -15.34
C TRP A 39 -1.11 -9.55 -14.60
N LEU A 40 -1.04 -9.73 -13.28
CA LEU A 40 0.20 -9.51 -12.52
C LEU A 40 1.29 -10.50 -12.94
N ARG A 41 0.98 -11.80 -12.99
CA ARG A 41 1.93 -12.84 -13.35
C ARG A 41 2.53 -12.64 -14.75
N ARG A 42 1.74 -12.14 -15.69
CA ARG A 42 2.18 -11.83 -17.07
C ARG A 42 2.84 -10.46 -17.19
N GLY A 43 2.82 -9.64 -16.14
CA GLY A 43 3.36 -8.29 -16.17
C GLY A 43 2.53 -7.30 -17.01
N TRP A 44 1.25 -7.60 -17.24
CA TRP A 44 0.34 -6.71 -17.97
C TRP A 44 -0.15 -5.55 -17.11
N MET A 45 -0.15 -5.72 -15.78
CA MET A 45 -0.44 -4.69 -14.79
C MET A 45 0.76 -4.50 -13.88
N ASP A 46 1.03 -3.26 -13.50
CA ASP A 46 2.11 -2.89 -12.58
C ASP A 46 1.67 -2.92 -11.12
N GLY A 47 0.37 -3.01 -10.87
CA GLY A 47 -0.19 -3.14 -9.53
C GLY A 47 -1.70 -3.27 -9.55
N LEU A 48 -2.29 -3.68 -8.42
CA LEU A 48 -3.73 -3.84 -8.27
C LEU A 48 -4.24 -3.18 -6.99
N PHE A 49 -5.50 -2.70 -7.06
CA PHE A 49 -6.28 -2.21 -5.94
C PHE A 49 -7.59 -3.01 -5.80
N PRO A 50 -7.54 -4.27 -5.34
CA PRO A 50 -8.75 -5.10 -5.24
C PRO A 50 -9.82 -4.44 -4.37
N MET A 51 -11.06 -4.36 -4.85
CA MET A 51 -12.19 -3.71 -4.17
C MET A 51 -12.70 -4.57 -3.01
N MET A 52 -12.02 -4.54 -1.86
CA MET A 52 -12.28 -5.40 -0.71
C MET A 52 -13.20 -4.73 0.32
N TYR A 53 -14.40 -4.32 -0.11
CA TYR A 53 -15.37 -3.54 0.68
C TYR A 53 -16.28 -4.44 1.55
N PHE A 54 -15.70 -5.42 2.23
CA PHE A 54 -16.39 -6.42 3.04
C PHE A 54 -15.65 -6.69 4.34
N ASP A 55 -16.32 -7.30 5.30
CA ASP A 55 -15.80 -7.56 6.63
C ASP A 55 -15.19 -8.96 6.79
N GLY A 56 -14.77 -9.24 8.00
CA GLY A 56 -14.09 -10.41 8.55
C GLY A 56 -13.95 -11.64 7.68
N GLN A 57 -15.01 -12.45 7.57
CA GLN A 57 -14.96 -13.74 6.89
C GLN A 57 -14.61 -13.66 5.39
N HIS A 58 -14.92 -12.53 4.75
CA HIS A 58 -14.61 -12.30 3.34
C HIS A 58 -13.36 -11.44 3.15
N PHE A 59 -12.96 -10.63 4.12
CA PHE A 59 -11.79 -9.78 3.99
C PHE A 59 -10.50 -10.59 4.13
N TYR A 60 -10.27 -11.19 5.29
CA TYR A 60 -8.96 -11.79 5.61
C TYR A 60 -8.56 -12.96 4.69
N PRO A 61 -9.42 -13.96 4.41
CA PRO A 61 -9.03 -15.06 3.52
C PRO A 61 -8.70 -14.61 2.09
N PHE A 62 -9.50 -13.67 1.55
CA PHE A 62 -9.25 -13.17 0.21
C PHE A 62 -8.07 -12.19 0.16
N ALA A 63 -7.79 -11.45 1.24
CA ALA A 63 -6.58 -10.65 1.33
C ALA A 63 -5.33 -11.54 1.30
N VAL A 64 -5.27 -12.60 2.11
CA VAL A 64 -4.17 -13.57 2.07
C VAL A 64 -3.99 -14.10 0.66
N ASN A 65 -5.08 -14.50 -0.01
CA ASN A 65 -5.00 -14.99 -1.39
C ASN A 65 -4.42 -13.94 -2.36
N TRP A 66 -4.73 -12.65 -2.20
CA TRP A 66 -4.09 -11.61 -2.99
C TRP A 66 -2.61 -11.47 -2.69
N GLN A 67 -2.22 -11.53 -1.41
CA GLN A 67 -0.82 -11.39 -0.99
C GLN A 67 0.06 -12.53 -1.49
N GLU A 68 -0.45 -13.76 -1.47
CA GLU A 68 0.26 -14.94 -1.99
C GLU A 68 0.46 -14.91 -3.52
N HIS A 69 -0.30 -14.07 -4.24
CA HIS A 69 -0.30 -14.02 -5.70
C HIS A 69 0.06 -12.62 -6.25
N THR A 70 0.96 -11.91 -5.58
CA THR A 70 1.45 -10.59 -6.03
C THR A 70 2.42 -10.67 -7.20
N TYR A 71 3.13 -11.79 -7.34
CA TYR A 71 4.18 -11.99 -8.35
C TYR A 71 5.22 -10.85 -8.38
N GLY A 72 5.55 -10.30 -7.20
CA GLY A 72 6.49 -9.18 -7.04
C GLY A 72 5.93 -7.81 -7.46
N ARG A 73 4.62 -7.70 -7.70
CA ARG A 73 3.94 -6.44 -8.03
C ARG A 73 3.18 -5.90 -6.82
N PRO A 74 3.05 -4.59 -6.67
CA PRO A 74 2.30 -4.00 -5.57
C PRO A 74 0.82 -4.35 -5.64
N VAL A 75 0.29 -4.86 -4.53
CA VAL A 75 -1.15 -5.01 -4.33
C VAL A 75 -1.53 -4.19 -3.10
N ALA A 76 -2.54 -3.34 -3.24
CA ALA A 76 -3.05 -2.48 -2.18
C ALA A 76 -4.57 -2.67 -2.06
N PRO A 77 -5.06 -3.44 -1.07
CA PRO A 77 -6.49 -3.67 -0.88
C PRO A 77 -7.29 -2.38 -0.72
N GLY A 78 -8.40 -2.28 -1.44
CA GLY A 78 -9.37 -1.19 -1.29
C GLY A 78 -10.23 -1.42 -0.05
N LEU A 79 -10.23 -0.47 0.88
CA LEU A 79 -11.04 -0.48 2.09
C LEU A 79 -12.35 0.29 1.88
N GLY A 80 -13.46 -0.28 2.33
CA GLY A 80 -14.78 0.31 2.21
C GLY A 80 -15.04 1.40 3.25
N ALA A 81 -14.35 2.54 3.18
CA ALA A 81 -14.53 3.66 4.10
C ALA A 81 -15.99 4.18 4.12
N TYR A 82 -16.70 4.08 3.01
CA TYR A 82 -18.12 4.46 2.93
C TYR A 82 -19.02 3.64 3.86
N GLN A 83 -18.63 2.41 4.18
CA GLN A 83 -19.37 1.53 5.09
C GLN A 83 -19.43 2.08 6.54
N LEU A 84 -18.60 3.08 6.88
CA LEU A 84 -18.67 3.78 8.17
C LEU A 84 -19.92 4.64 8.31
N ALA A 85 -20.48 5.10 7.19
CA ALA A 85 -21.64 5.98 7.19
C ALA A 85 -22.88 5.27 7.79
N PRO A 86 -23.72 6.01 8.57
CA PRO A 86 -24.93 5.45 9.16
C PRO A 86 -25.94 4.92 8.13
N GLU A 87 -26.03 5.55 6.98
CA GLU A 87 -26.91 5.18 5.85
C GLU A 87 -26.46 3.95 5.08
N GLU A 88 -25.20 3.52 5.31
CA GLU A 88 -24.63 2.31 4.74
C GLU A 88 -24.67 1.16 5.76
N ARG A 89 -23.57 0.52 6.08
CA ARG A 89 -23.50 -0.55 7.09
C ARG A 89 -23.19 -0.08 8.51
N ASN A 90 -22.99 1.21 8.67
CA ASN A 90 -22.68 1.83 9.95
C ASN A 90 -21.51 1.14 10.71
N TRP A 91 -20.48 0.70 9.99
CA TRP A 91 -19.32 0.06 10.60
C TRP A 91 -18.69 0.94 11.67
N SER A 92 -18.15 0.31 12.73
CA SER A 92 -17.27 1.02 13.64
C SER A 92 -15.93 1.31 12.95
N LEU A 93 -15.23 2.38 13.36
CA LEU A 93 -13.88 2.67 12.90
C LEU A 93 -12.94 1.48 13.12
N LEU A 94 -13.12 0.75 14.22
CA LEU A 94 -12.31 -0.42 14.56
C LEU A 94 -12.30 -1.48 13.45
N GLN A 95 -13.34 -1.58 12.64
CA GLN A 95 -13.37 -2.50 11.48
C GLN A 95 -12.28 -2.13 10.46
N ILE A 96 -12.19 -0.85 10.08
CA ILE A 96 -11.15 -0.35 9.17
C ILE A 96 -9.76 -0.45 9.80
N VAL A 97 -9.63 -0.09 11.09
CA VAL A 97 -8.37 -0.18 11.84
C VAL A 97 -7.81 -1.61 11.83
N ARG A 98 -8.65 -2.62 12.05
CA ARG A 98 -8.24 -4.03 12.02
C ARG A 98 -7.77 -4.46 10.63
N GLN A 99 -8.49 -4.07 9.59
CA GLN A 99 -8.12 -4.36 8.20
C GLN A 99 -6.79 -3.71 7.84
N LEU A 100 -6.59 -2.44 8.18
CA LEU A 100 -5.36 -1.71 7.92
C LEU A 100 -4.16 -2.34 8.66
N ARG A 101 -4.31 -2.66 9.94
CA ARG A 101 -3.25 -3.35 10.71
C ARG A 101 -2.89 -4.70 10.11
N PHE A 102 -3.87 -5.44 9.63
CA PHE A 102 -3.65 -6.71 8.95
C PHE A 102 -2.87 -6.51 7.64
N ILE A 103 -3.28 -5.54 6.80
CA ILE A 103 -2.59 -5.19 5.55
C ILE A 103 -1.11 -4.91 5.81
N HIS A 104 -0.80 -4.13 6.85
CA HIS A 104 0.58 -3.83 7.22
C HIS A 104 1.33 -5.06 7.75
N ALA A 105 0.70 -5.87 8.60
CA ALA A 105 1.31 -7.08 9.15
C ALA A 105 1.64 -8.12 8.08
N GLU A 106 0.81 -8.24 7.04
CA GLU A 106 1.00 -9.14 5.92
C GLU A 106 1.94 -8.57 4.84
N GLY A 107 2.45 -7.35 5.01
CA GLY A 107 3.43 -6.74 4.10
C GLY A 107 2.86 -6.35 2.73
N PHE A 108 1.61 -5.94 2.67
CA PHE A 108 1.06 -5.35 1.45
C PHE A 108 1.75 -4.04 1.10
N ALA A 109 1.66 -3.64 -0.16
CA ALA A 109 2.26 -2.40 -0.66
C ALA A 109 1.58 -1.11 -0.13
N GLY A 110 0.46 -1.26 0.57
CA GLY A 110 -0.37 -0.19 1.11
C GLY A 110 -1.85 -0.53 1.00
N GLU A 111 -2.70 0.47 1.10
CA GLU A 111 -4.15 0.34 0.93
C GLU A 111 -4.72 1.51 0.14
N ALA A 112 -5.99 1.39 -0.26
CA ALA A 112 -6.77 2.46 -0.86
C ALA A 112 -8.11 2.62 -0.13
N TYR A 113 -8.62 3.85 -0.03
CA TYR A 113 -9.89 4.13 0.67
C TYR A 113 -10.99 4.46 -0.34
N PHE A 114 -12.03 3.68 -0.38
CA PHE A 114 -13.21 4.00 -1.17
C PHE A 114 -14.32 4.51 -0.25
N ARG A 115 -14.65 5.79 -0.33
CA ARG A 115 -14.08 6.79 -1.23
C ARG A 115 -13.54 7.98 -0.42
N SER A 116 -12.74 8.82 -1.06
CA SER A 116 -12.03 9.96 -0.45
C SER A 116 -12.93 10.88 0.38
N GLN A 117 -14.18 11.07 -0.01
CA GLN A 117 -15.16 11.89 0.73
C GLN A 117 -15.28 11.49 2.20
N PHE A 118 -15.29 10.18 2.51
CA PHE A 118 -15.43 9.69 3.89
C PHE A 118 -14.16 9.90 4.71
N LEU A 119 -13.02 9.88 4.05
CA LEU A 119 -11.75 10.24 4.65
C LEU A 119 -11.70 11.74 4.95
N LEU A 120 -11.97 12.60 3.94
CA LEU A 120 -11.91 14.05 4.07
C LEU A 120 -12.93 14.60 5.08
N ASN A 121 -14.11 13.99 5.18
CA ASN A 121 -15.13 14.35 6.17
C ASN A 121 -14.84 13.78 7.56
N ASN A 122 -13.70 13.13 7.75
CA ASN A 122 -13.28 12.52 9.02
C ASN A 122 -14.36 11.65 9.66
N VAL A 123 -15.08 10.85 8.86
CA VAL A 123 -16.20 10.05 9.35
C VAL A 123 -15.72 9.09 10.45
N LYS A 124 -16.32 9.21 11.63
CA LYS A 124 -15.96 8.46 12.86
C LYS A 124 -14.48 8.58 13.27
N GLY A 125 -13.78 9.64 12.87
CA GLY A 125 -12.37 9.85 13.20
C GLY A 125 -11.40 9.09 12.26
N LEU A 126 -11.85 8.74 11.06
CA LEU A 126 -11.01 8.01 10.09
C LEU A 126 -9.76 8.80 9.68
N LEU A 127 -9.91 10.10 9.39
CA LEU A 127 -8.78 10.94 8.98
C LEU A 127 -7.76 11.09 10.11
N ASP A 128 -8.23 11.33 11.33
CA ASP A 128 -7.36 11.44 12.51
C ASP A 128 -6.56 10.16 12.72
N PHE A 129 -7.24 9.00 12.63
CA PHE A 129 -6.57 7.71 12.73
C PHE A 129 -5.52 7.52 11.62
N VAL A 130 -5.83 7.84 10.37
CA VAL A 130 -4.89 7.72 9.25
C VAL A 130 -3.70 8.65 9.42
N HIS A 131 -3.92 9.87 9.89
CA HIS A 131 -2.86 10.83 10.21
C HIS A 131 -1.90 10.28 11.27
N ASP A 132 -2.43 9.72 12.36
CA ASP A 132 -1.61 9.13 13.42
C ASP A 132 -0.86 7.89 12.92
N HIS A 133 -1.54 7.05 12.13
CA HIS A 133 -0.96 5.82 11.57
C HIS A 133 0.19 6.11 10.60
N TYR A 134 0.04 7.13 9.75
CA TYR A 134 1.03 7.59 8.79
C TYR A 134 1.75 8.87 9.24
N ALA A 135 2.04 8.99 10.54
CA ALA A 135 2.82 10.12 11.07
C ALA A 135 4.22 10.23 10.43
N GLN A 136 4.72 9.13 9.85
CA GLN A 136 5.93 9.10 9.07
C GLN A 136 5.62 8.92 7.58
N PRO A 137 6.25 9.72 6.69
CA PRO A 137 6.09 9.55 5.25
C PRO A 137 6.50 8.14 4.81
N GLN A 138 5.73 7.55 3.90
CA GLN A 138 6.00 6.24 3.33
C GLN A 138 6.52 6.38 1.90
N LEU A 139 7.43 5.49 1.51
CA LEU A 139 7.94 5.44 0.15
C LEU A 139 6.98 4.65 -0.75
N PRO A 140 6.73 5.11 -1.99
CA PRO A 140 5.99 4.31 -2.95
C PRO A 140 6.77 3.02 -3.27
N PRO A 141 6.08 1.90 -3.55
CA PRO A 141 6.73 0.64 -3.91
C PRO A 141 7.63 0.81 -5.12
N ALA A 142 8.85 0.27 -5.04
CA ALA A 142 9.80 0.28 -6.14
C ALA A 142 9.32 -0.60 -7.31
N MET A 143 9.63 -0.21 -8.53
CA MET A 143 9.33 -0.97 -9.75
C MET A 143 10.51 -1.90 -10.09
N THR A 144 10.78 -2.86 -9.24
CA THR A 144 11.94 -3.76 -9.35
C THR A 144 11.99 -4.62 -10.62
N TRP A 145 10.85 -4.77 -11.31
CA TRP A 145 10.77 -5.43 -12.62
C TRP A 145 11.24 -4.56 -13.80
N LEU A 146 11.39 -3.24 -13.59
CA LEU A 146 11.98 -2.33 -14.57
C LEU A 146 13.46 -2.08 -14.28
N ASP A 147 13.78 -1.89 -13.01
CA ASP A 147 15.13 -1.70 -12.52
C ASP A 147 15.28 -2.33 -11.14
N SER A 148 16.11 -3.36 -11.04
CA SER A 148 16.42 -4.07 -9.80
C SER A 148 17.77 -3.68 -9.20
N ILE A 149 18.49 -2.77 -9.84
CA ILE A 149 19.80 -2.31 -9.40
C ILE A 149 19.60 -1.17 -8.40
N ALA A 150 19.98 -1.40 -7.15
CA ALA A 150 19.93 -0.33 -6.16
C ALA A 150 21.01 0.73 -6.47
N PRO A 151 20.69 2.03 -6.33
CA PRO A 151 21.70 3.08 -6.43
C PRO A 151 22.85 2.84 -5.43
N ALA A 152 24.06 3.29 -5.79
CA ALA A 152 25.19 3.20 -4.89
C ALA A 152 24.93 4.00 -3.60
N ALA A 153 25.46 3.54 -2.47
CA ALA A 153 25.33 4.28 -1.22
C ALA A 153 26.08 5.63 -1.31
N PRO A 154 25.45 6.75 -0.92
CA PRO A 154 26.14 8.04 -0.89
C PRO A 154 27.24 8.04 0.17
N GLN A 155 28.36 8.69 -0.12
CA GLN A 155 29.33 9.03 0.91
C GLN A 155 28.84 10.28 1.65
N TRP A 156 28.78 10.20 2.96
CA TRP A 156 28.22 11.27 3.77
C TRP A 156 29.13 11.64 4.96
N GLN A 157 28.96 12.86 5.44
CA GLN A 157 29.62 13.40 6.62
C GLN A 157 28.59 14.07 7.54
N CYS A 158 28.84 14.00 8.84
CA CYS A 158 28.07 14.71 9.84
C CYS A 158 28.99 15.65 10.62
N ARG A 159 28.61 16.90 10.75
CA ARG A 159 29.28 17.89 11.61
C ARG A 159 28.28 18.40 12.65
N ARG A 160 28.72 18.43 13.91
CA ARG A 160 27.96 19.05 14.99
C ARG A 160 28.23 20.55 14.98
N THR A 161 27.17 21.35 15.08
CA THR A 161 27.21 22.77 15.38
C THR A 161 26.59 23.01 16.76
N ASP A 162 26.63 24.23 17.28
CA ASP A 162 26.10 24.55 18.63
C ASP A 162 24.63 24.21 18.82
N HIS A 163 23.83 24.21 17.74
CA HIS A 163 22.39 24.05 17.79
C HIS A 163 21.84 22.96 16.85
N ALA A 164 22.71 22.28 16.05
CA ALA A 164 22.23 21.34 15.05
C ALA A 164 23.30 20.30 14.66
N LEU A 165 22.84 19.23 14.00
CA LEU A 165 23.67 18.31 13.24
C LEU A 165 23.50 18.65 11.75
N ARG A 166 24.62 18.94 11.07
CA ARG A 166 24.65 19.16 9.62
C ARG A 166 25.12 17.90 8.92
N PHE A 167 24.29 17.36 8.06
CA PHE A 167 24.62 16.24 7.19
C PHE A 167 24.91 16.74 5.78
N THR A 168 25.97 16.26 5.18
CA THR A 168 26.31 16.52 3.76
C THR A 168 26.69 15.21 3.10
N TRP A 169 26.33 15.06 1.84
CA TRP A 169 26.66 13.88 1.05
C TRP A 169 26.94 14.25 -0.41
N ASN A 170 27.69 13.37 -1.10
CA ASN A 170 27.91 13.50 -2.52
C ASN A 170 26.69 13.03 -3.32
N ALA A 171 26.47 13.62 -4.50
CA ALA A 171 25.50 13.09 -5.43
C ALA A 171 25.92 11.69 -5.91
N VAL A 172 24.94 10.78 -6.01
CA VAL A 172 25.13 9.45 -6.57
C VAL A 172 24.77 9.52 -8.05
N ALA A 173 25.66 9.02 -8.91
CA ALA A 173 25.39 8.91 -10.34
C ALA A 173 24.44 7.71 -10.57
N ASP A 174 23.29 7.98 -11.17
CA ASP A 174 22.29 6.98 -11.55
C ASP A 174 21.62 7.39 -12.85
N ALA A 175 21.08 6.44 -13.60
CA ALA A 175 20.34 6.68 -14.84
C ALA A 175 18.97 7.35 -14.61
N THR A 176 18.45 7.24 -13.38
CA THR A 176 17.19 7.84 -12.94
C THR A 176 17.43 8.91 -11.87
N PRO A 177 16.49 9.87 -11.68
CA PRO A 177 16.58 10.83 -10.59
C PRO A 177 16.66 10.14 -9.24
N VAL A 178 17.68 10.44 -8.45
CA VAL A 178 17.90 9.88 -7.12
C VAL A 178 17.38 10.84 -6.06
N HIS A 179 16.57 10.34 -5.15
CA HIS A 179 16.11 11.05 -3.96
C HIS A 179 16.80 10.47 -2.72
N TYR A 180 17.08 11.33 -1.74
CA TYR A 180 17.75 10.94 -0.51
C TYR A 180 16.80 11.04 0.67
N ASN A 181 16.71 9.97 1.45
CA ASN A 181 15.92 9.93 2.66
C ASN A 181 16.84 9.82 3.86
N LEU A 182 16.68 10.69 4.84
CA LEU A 182 17.42 10.68 6.07
C LEU A 182 16.61 10.03 7.19
N TYR A 183 17.15 8.98 7.80
CA TYR A 183 16.52 8.28 8.90
C TYR A 183 17.38 8.37 10.16
N ARG A 184 16.73 8.55 11.31
CA ARG A 184 17.32 8.33 12.63
C ARG A 184 17.02 6.90 13.08
N LEU A 185 18.03 6.13 13.40
CA LEU A 185 17.84 4.80 13.98
C LEU A 185 17.44 4.93 15.44
N THR A 186 16.37 4.27 15.84
CA THR A 186 15.87 4.18 17.21
C THR A 186 15.78 2.71 17.63
N PRO A 187 15.65 2.40 18.93
CA PRO A 187 15.46 1.02 19.39
C PRO A 187 14.22 0.34 18.79
N THR A 188 13.24 1.11 18.35
CA THR A 188 11.99 0.63 17.73
C THR A 188 12.05 0.62 16.21
N GLY A 189 13.17 1.01 15.60
CA GLY A 189 13.37 1.04 14.15
C GLY A 189 13.74 2.41 13.58
N PRO A 190 13.90 2.53 12.25
CA PRO A 190 14.23 3.78 11.60
C PRO A 190 13.04 4.74 11.62
N VAL A 191 13.30 6.01 11.94
CA VAL A 191 12.34 7.10 11.92
C VAL A 191 12.79 8.12 10.88
N ALA A 192 11.93 8.45 9.91
CA ALA A 192 12.24 9.42 8.87
C ALA A 192 12.42 10.82 9.49
N VAL A 193 13.54 11.48 9.14
CA VAL A 193 13.85 12.85 9.57
C VAL A 193 13.58 13.83 8.43
N ALA A 194 13.93 13.44 7.20
CA ALA A 194 13.65 14.19 5.99
C ALA A 194 13.53 13.25 4.80
N LEU A 195 12.52 13.46 3.96
CA LEU A 195 12.34 12.78 2.68
C LEU A 195 12.35 13.85 1.58
N ARG A 196 13.19 13.67 0.54
CA ARG A 196 13.30 14.59 -0.61
C ARG A 196 13.59 13.83 -1.90
#